data_99d2c8dde75d0b17b470a66a900b1625
#
_entry.id   99d2c8dde75d0b17b470a66a900b1625
#
_cell.length_a   1.000
_cell.length_b   1.000
_cell.length_c   1.000
_cell.angle_alpha   90.00
_cell.angle_beta   90.00
_cell.angle_gamma   90.00
#
_symmetry.space_group_name_H-M   'P 1'
#
loop_
_entity.id
_entity.type
_entity.pdbx_description
1 polymer ?
#
loop_
_entity_poly.entity_id
_entity_poly.type
_entity_poly.pdbx_seq_one_letter_code
_entity_poly.pdbx_strand_id
1 'polypeptide(L)'
;MLIDKYGRVVDYLRISVTQRCNFRCRYCMPTTPFSWTPKENLLTFEEIFLFVKVAIDEGVKKIRITGGEPLVRKDLDVFIKMISDYKPDIDLALTTHGFMLPHFAKRLKDAGLKRINMSLDTLNEQKAKFIAQKSVLHEGLAGFEAALDAGLKVKINTVALKGFNDDELVNLLEFAKFRNSQIRFIEYMENSHAKEDLKGLKSDEILK
;
A
#
# COMPACT_ATOMS: atom_id res chain seq x y z
N MET A 1 2.51 1.26 27.28
CA MET A 1 1.32 0.91 26.42
C MET A 1 0.59 2.20 26.10
N LEU A 2 0.39 2.49 24.82
CA LEU A 2 -0.29 3.71 24.36
C LEU A 2 -1.80 3.49 24.41
N ILE A 3 -2.50 4.35 25.15
CA ILE A 3 -3.96 4.32 25.27
C ILE A 3 -4.48 5.72 24.95
N ASP A 4 -5.47 5.82 24.08
CA ASP A 4 -6.08 7.11 23.75
C ASP A 4 -7.10 7.55 24.84
N LYS A 5 -7.60 8.79 24.69
CA LYS A 5 -8.57 9.35 25.65
C LYS A 5 -9.92 8.61 25.72
N TYR A 6 -10.18 7.66 24.82
CA TYR A 6 -11.37 6.80 24.80
C TYR A 6 -11.11 5.41 25.32
N GLY A 7 -9.91 5.12 25.88
CA GLY A 7 -9.53 3.82 26.40
C GLY A 7 -9.11 2.80 25.33
N ARG A 8 -8.92 3.21 24.06
CA ARG A 8 -8.50 2.31 23.00
C ARG A 8 -6.99 2.14 23.00
N VAL A 9 -6.54 0.89 22.90
CA VAL A 9 -5.11 0.57 22.79
C VAL A 9 -4.62 0.94 21.40
N VAL A 10 -3.55 1.72 21.31
CA VAL A 10 -2.88 2.10 20.05
C VAL A 10 -1.74 1.12 19.81
N ASP A 11 -1.99 0.04 19.08
CA ASP A 11 -1.03 -1.04 18.79
C ASP A 11 -0.58 -1.06 17.32
N TYR A 12 -1.00 -0.07 16.51
CA TYR A 12 -0.79 -0.03 15.08
C TYR A 12 -0.23 1.32 14.62
N LEU A 13 0.90 1.28 13.92
CA LEU A 13 1.59 2.45 13.37
C LEU A 13 1.61 2.42 11.85
N ARG A 14 1.27 3.53 11.20
CA ARG A 14 1.46 3.75 9.76
C ARG A 14 2.53 4.80 9.55
N ILE A 15 3.52 4.48 8.71
CA ILE A 15 4.66 5.35 8.43
C ILE A 15 4.68 5.66 6.94
N SER A 16 4.48 6.93 6.58
CA SER A 16 4.70 7.41 5.22
C SER A 16 6.17 7.76 5.06
N VAL A 17 6.89 6.98 4.26
CA VAL A 17 8.33 7.17 4.06
C VAL A 17 8.68 8.12 2.91
N THR A 18 7.72 8.44 2.06
CA THR A 18 7.89 9.37 0.93
C THR A 18 6.55 9.88 0.43
N GLN A 19 6.51 11.09 -0.09
CA GLN A 19 5.37 11.61 -0.84
C GLN A 19 5.42 11.21 -2.33
N ARG A 20 6.60 10.82 -2.83
CA ARG A 20 6.81 10.55 -4.25
C ARG A 20 6.12 9.25 -4.65
N CYS A 21 5.51 9.27 -5.84
CA CYS A 21 4.92 8.11 -6.50
C CYS A 21 5.25 8.20 -8.00
N ASN A 22 5.45 7.07 -8.64
CA ASN A 22 5.67 6.97 -10.08
C ASN A 22 4.36 6.78 -10.87
N PHE A 23 3.20 6.77 -10.16
CA PHE A 23 1.85 6.82 -10.73
C PHE A 23 1.20 8.18 -10.46
N ARG A 24 0.10 8.46 -11.19
CA ARG A 24 -0.75 9.64 -11.02
C ARG A 24 -2.21 9.23 -10.98
N CYS A 25 -2.54 8.34 -10.03
CA CYS A 25 -3.90 7.81 -9.93
C CYS A 25 -4.91 8.94 -9.74
N ARG A 26 -5.95 8.93 -10.58
CA ARG A 26 -6.98 9.98 -10.70
C ARG A 26 -7.70 10.28 -9.39
N TYR A 27 -7.81 9.30 -8.52
CA TYR A 27 -8.46 9.44 -7.20
C TYR A 27 -7.49 9.78 -6.07
N CYS A 28 -6.17 9.82 -6.33
CA CYS A 28 -5.17 9.93 -5.25
C CYS A 28 -4.25 11.13 -5.40
N MET A 29 -3.68 11.34 -6.60
CA MET A 29 -2.64 12.33 -6.84
C MET A 29 -3.14 13.45 -7.74
N PRO A 30 -2.84 14.72 -7.43
CA PRO A 30 -3.20 15.83 -8.30
C PRO A 30 -2.49 15.71 -9.65
N THR A 31 -3.19 16.09 -10.71
CA THR A 31 -2.63 16.16 -12.06
C THR A 31 -1.83 17.42 -12.32
N THR A 32 -2.06 18.47 -11.52
CA THR A 32 -1.32 19.72 -11.56
C THR A 32 0.06 19.56 -10.93
N PRO A 33 1.09 20.25 -11.47
CA PRO A 33 2.39 20.25 -10.82
C PRO A 33 2.28 20.71 -9.36
N PHE A 34 2.87 19.94 -8.46
CA PHE A 34 3.02 20.34 -7.07
C PHE A 34 4.46 20.05 -6.63
N SER A 35 4.95 20.84 -5.69
CA SER A 35 6.30 20.69 -5.19
C SER A 35 6.37 19.51 -4.22
N TRP A 36 7.29 18.60 -4.48
CA TRP A 36 7.64 17.55 -3.54
C TRP A 36 8.47 18.13 -2.39
N THR A 37 8.28 17.57 -1.19
CA THR A 37 9.23 17.86 -0.11
C THR A 37 10.65 17.53 -0.57
N PRO A 38 11.59 18.48 -0.49
CA PRO A 38 13.00 18.24 -0.81
C PRO A 38 13.55 17.07 -0.01
N LYS A 39 14.52 16.33 -0.59
CA LYS A 39 15.07 15.13 0.09
C LYS A 39 15.71 15.45 1.43
N GLU A 40 16.35 16.61 1.52
CA GLU A 40 17.02 17.13 2.72
C GLU A 40 16.04 17.40 3.88
N ASN A 41 14.76 17.57 3.59
CA ASN A 41 13.70 17.78 4.57
C ASN A 41 12.97 16.48 4.95
N LEU A 42 13.37 15.35 4.37
CA LEU A 42 12.83 14.04 4.75
C LEU A 42 13.72 13.44 5.84
N LEU A 43 13.11 12.95 6.90
CA LEU A 43 13.86 12.16 7.89
C LEU A 43 14.57 10.99 7.23
N THR A 44 15.78 10.69 7.66
CA THR A 44 16.52 9.48 7.29
C THR A 44 15.82 8.24 7.84
N PHE A 45 16.17 7.07 7.38
CA PHE A 45 15.62 5.84 7.94
C PHE A 45 16.07 5.59 9.38
N GLU A 46 17.26 6.03 9.72
CA GLU A 46 17.80 5.97 11.09
C GLU A 46 16.98 6.85 12.04
N GLU A 47 16.65 8.08 11.63
CA GLU A 47 15.81 8.99 12.42
C GLU A 47 14.39 8.45 12.59
N ILE A 48 13.77 7.93 11.51
CA ILE A 48 12.45 7.29 11.59
C ILE A 48 12.52 6.07 12.53
N PHE A 49 13.60 5.30 12.46
CA PHE A 49 13.77 4.11 13.29
C PHE A 49 13.86 4.42 14.78
N LEU A 50 14.46 5.55 15.18
CA LEU A 50 14.45 5.98 16.58
C LEU A 50 13.03 6.12 17.12
N PHE A 51 12.14 6.75 16.32
CA PHE A 51 10.73 6.86 16.68
C PHE A 51 10.05 5.48 16.70
N VAL A 52 10.34 4.63 15.72
CA VAL A 52 9.77 3.27 15.63
C VAL A 52 10.13 2.43 16.84
N LYS A 53 11.37 2.52 17.33
CA LYS A 53 11.81 1.82 18.55
C LYS A 53 10.96 2.22 19.76
N VAL A 54 10.80 3.53 20.00
CA VAL A 54 9.98 4.04 21.08
C VAL A 54 8.54 3.52 20.96
N ALA A 55 7.98 3.55 19.74
CA ALA A 55 6.61 3.07 19.50
C ALA A 55 6.47 1.56 19.80
N ILE A 56 7.45 0.74 19.43
CA ILE A 56 7.48 -0.70 19.72
C ILE A 56 7.58 -0.93 21.24
N ASP A 57 8.46 -0.23 21.92
CA ASP A 57 8.67 -0.33 23.37
C ASP A 57 7.39 0.09 24.14
N GLU A 58 6.65 1.06 23.60
CA GLU A 58 5.35 1.48 24.11
C GLU A 58 4.19 0.55 23.74
N GLY A 59 4.43 -0.53 23.00
CA GLY A 59 3.46 -1.61 22.78
C GLY A 59 2.84 -1.66 21.39
N VAL A 60 3.41 -0.97 20.41
CA VAL A 60 3.01 -1.14 18.99
C VAL A 60 3.41 -2.55 18.52
N LYS A 61 2.43 -3.27 17.95
CA LYS A 61 2.57 -4.66 17.48
C LYS A 61 2.51 -4.78 15.97
N LYS A 62 2.02 -3.76 15.28
CA LYS A 62 1.79 -3.75 13.84
C LYS A 62 2.35 -2.48 13.23
N ILE A 63 3.17 -2.61 12.19
CA ILE A 63 3.73 -1.48 11.45
C ILE A 63 3.39 -1.64 9.98
N ARG A 64 2.86 -0.57 9.38
CA ARG A 64 2.63 -0.49 7.95
C ARG A 64 3.46 0.64 7.34
N ILE A 65 4.38 0.28 6.50
CA ILE A 65 5.13 1.22 5.69
C ILE A 65 4.29 1.58 4.47
N THR A 66 4.21 2.87 4.20
CA THR A 66 3.43 3.44 3.09
C THR A 66 4.12 4.71 2.58
N GLY A 67 3.42 5.49 1.75
CA GLY A 67 3.91 6.75 1.21
C GLY A 67 3.03 7.18 0.05
N GLY A 68 3.64 7.83 -0.93
CA GLY A 68 3.19 7.75 -2.30
C GLY A 68 3.39 6.29 -2.76
N GLU A 69 4.55 6.01 -3.36
CA GLU A 69 5.00 4.62 -3.54
C GLU A 69 6.30 4.41 -2.73
N PRO A 70 6.27 3.61 -1.68
CA PRO A 70 7.45 3.45 -0.81
C PRO A 70 8.65 2.83 -1.51
N LEU A 71 8.44 1.99 -2.53
CA LEU A 71 9.53 1.35 -3.29
C LEU A 71 10.35 2.33 -4.15
N VAL A 72 9.89 3.57 -4.34
CA VAL A 72 10.72 4.61 -5.00
C VAL A 72 11.75 5.22 -4.06
N ARG A 73 11.63 5.00 -2.74
CA ARG A 73 12.64 5.42 -1.78
C ARG A 73 13.73 4.35 -1.70
N LYS A 74 14.96 4.77 -2.02
CA LYS A 74 16.14 3.90 -1.99
C LYS A 74 16.35 3.30 -0.60
N ASP A 75 16.88 2.07 -0.55
CA ASP A 75 17.30 1.39 0.69
C ASP A 75 16.12 1.09 1.66
N LEU A 76 14.89 0.94 1.13
CA LEU A 76 13.72 0.60 1.94
C LEU A 76 13.86 -0.77 2.63
N ASP A 77 14.51 -1.73 1.99
CA ASP A 77 14.82 -3.04 2.56
C ASP A 77 15.74 -2.95 3.77
N VAL A 78 16.68 -2.01 3.78
CA VAL A 78 17.53 -1.73 4.96
C VAL A 78 16.67 -1.26 6.13
N PHE A 79 15.74 -0.34 5.90
CA PHE A 79 14.83 0.13 6.95
C PHE A 79 13.91 -0.99 7.48
N ILE A 80 13.39 -1.84 6.59
CA ILE A 80 12.60 -3.02 6.97
C ILE A 80 13.44 -3.95 7.85
N LYS A 81 14.71 -4.17 7.47
CA LYS A 81 15.62 -5.02 8.24
C LYS A 81 15.91 -4.43 9.63
N MET A 82 16.15 -3.13 9.75
CA MET A 82 16.35 -2.47 11.05
C MET A 82 15.17 -2.74 12.00
N ILE A 83 13.93 -2.64 11.50
CA ILE A 83 12.73 -2.91 12.30
C ILE A 83 12.63 -4.38 12.67
N SER A 84 12.85 -5.27 11.70
CA SER A 84 12.73 -6.72 11.89
C SER A 84 13.80 -7.28 12.82
N ASP A 85 15.03 -6.76 12.77
CA ASP A 85 16.12 -7.16 13.67
C ASP A 85 15.82 -6.70 15.11
N TYR A 86 15.23 -5.52 15.28
CA TYR A 86 14.84 -5.01 16.59
C TYR A 86 13.69 -5.79 17.24
N LYS A 87 12.66 -6.14 16.43
CA LYS A 87 11.48 -6.85 16.87
C LYS A 87 11.06 -7.92 15.84
N PRO A 88 11.64 -9.13 15.88
CA PRO A 88 11.42 -10.15 14.85
C PRO A 88 9.97 -10.63 14.69
N ASP A 89 9.17 -10.55 15.73
CA ASP A 89 7.76 -10.94 15.75
C ASP A 89 6.78 -9.83 15.36
N ILE A 90 7.29 -8.59 15.10
CA ILE A 90 6.44 -7.46 14.68
C ILE A 90 5.66 -7.79 13.40
N ASP A 91 4.37 -7.45 13.35
CA ASP A 91 3.58 -7.56 12.12
C ASP A 91 3.93 -6.42 11.17
N LEU A 92 4.95 -6.64 10.33
CA LEU A 92 5.48 -5.65 9.40
C LEU A 92 4.88 -5.82 8.00
N ALA A 93 4.23 -4.78 7.51
CA ALA A 93 3.55 -4.75 6.23
C ALA A 93 3.98 -3.55 5.37
N LEU A 94 3.96 -3.73 4.06
CA LEU A 94 4.18 -2.70 3.06
C LEU A 94 2.89 -2.46 2.26
N THR A 95 2.54 -1.20 1.99
CA THR A 95 1.50 -0.85 1.01
C THR A 95 2.17 -0.35 -0.27
N THR A 96 1.86 -0.95 -1.41
CA THR A 96 2.46 -0.65 -2.71
C THR A 96 1.47 -0.94 -3.83
N HIS A 97 1.65 -0.31 -4.99
CA HIS A 97 0.93 -0.68 -6.22
C HIS A 97 1.57 -1.86 -6.99
N GLY A 98 2.66 -2.43 -6.48
CA GLY A 98 3.24 -3.67 -6.99
C GLY A 98 4.18 -3.57 -8.18
N PHE A 99 4.17 -2.48 -8.93
CA PHE A 99 4.94 -2.30 -10.18
C PHE A 99 6.43 -2.61 -10.06
N MET A 100 7.02 -2.32 -8.91
CA MET A 100 8.46 -2.54 -8.66
C MET A 100 8.76 -3.86 -7.94
N LEU A 101 7.75 -4.59 -7.47
CA LEU A 101 7.93 -5.81 -6.69
C LEU A 101 8.72 -6.92 -7.40
N PRO A 102 8.66 -7.09 -8.75
CA PRO A 102 9.48 -8.11 -9.41
C PRO A 102 10.99 -7.99 -9.07
N HIS A 103 11.45 -6.78 -8.81
CA HIS A 103 12.86 -6.53 -8.46
C HIS A 103 13.14 -6.48 -6.96
N PHE A 104 12.10 -6.39 -6.11
CA PHE A 104 12.26 -6.13 -4.69
C PHE A 104 11.68 -7.22 -3.78
N ALA A 105 10.72 -8.02 -4.23
CA ALA A 105 9.96 -8.93 -3.37
C ALA A 105 10.86 -9.84 -2.51
N LYS A 106 11.86 -10.49 -3.13
CA LYS A 106 12.79 -11.35 -2.40
C LYS A 106 13.60 -10.58 -1.37
N ARG A 107 14.17 -9.42 -1.72
CA ARG A 107 14.96 -8.58 -0.79
C ARG A 107 14.12 -8.11 0.40
N LEU A 108 12.87 -7.73 0.15
CA LEU A 108 11.93 -7.32 1.20
C LEU A 108 11.61 -8.48 2.13
N LYS A 109 11.40 -9.67 1.58
CA LYS A 109 11.17 -10.89 2.37
C LYS A 109 12.38 -11.23 3.23
N ASP A 110 13.57 -11.22 2.65
CA ASP A 110 14.84 -11.52 3.33
C ASP A 110 15.13 -10.48 4.43
N ALA A 111 14.69 -9.23 4.23
CA ALA A 111 14.75 -8.17 5.24
C ALA A 111 13.75 -8.33 6.40
N GLY A 112 12.81 -9.28 6.30
CA GLY A 112 11.85 -9.60 7.37
C GLY A 112 10.44 -9.07 7.15
N LEU A 113 10.10 -8.55 5.96
CA LEU A 113 8.73 -8.17 5.64
C LEU A 113 7.81 -9.39 5.73
N LYS A 114 6.63 -9.23 6.33
CA LYS A 114 5.66 -10.32 6.52
C LYS A 114 4.60 -10.36 5.41
N ARG A 115 4.13 -9.21 4.97
CA ARG A 115 3.02 -9.11 4.01
C ARG A 115 3.02 -7.82 3.20
N ILE A 116 2.35 -7.89 2.05
CA ILE A 116 2.07 -6.78 1.15
C ILE A 116 0.57 -6.45 1.20
N ASN A 117 0.24 -5.16 1.25
CA ASN A 117 -1.07 -4.67 0.87
C ASN A 117 -0.91 -4.04 -0.51
N MET A 118 -1.43 -4.70 -1.52
CA MET A 118 -1.26 -4.30 -2.90
C MET A 118 -2.49 -3.58 -3.42
N SER A 119 -2.31 -2.40 -4.00
CA SER A 119 -3.39 -1.68 -4.69
C SER A 119 -3.59 -2.29 -6.08
N LEU A 120 -4.79 -2.81 -6.33
CA LEU A 120 -5.20 -3.37 -7.62
C LEU A 120 -6.71 -3.11 -7.80
N ASP A 121 -7.05 -2.15 -8.66
CA ASP A 121 -8.42 -1.70 -8.82
C ASP A 121 -9.16 -2.39 -9.97
N THR A 122 -8.46 -3.05 -10.87
CA THR A 122 -9.03 -3.67 -12.06
C THR A 122 -8.10 -4.74 -12.64
N LEU A 123 -8.67 -5.70 -13.37
CA LEU A 123 -7.95 -6.69 -14.18
C LEU A 123 -7.95 -6.32 -15.68
N ASN A 124 -8.49 -5.14 -16.04
CA ASN A 124 -8.55 -4.63 -17.39
C ASN A 124 -7.45 -3.58 -17.64
N GLU A 125 -6.60 -3.79 -18.64
CA GLU A 125 -5.48 -2.91 -18.96
C GLU A 125 -5.91 -1.47 -19.31
N GLN A 126 -7.03 -1.30 -20.02
CA GLN A 126 -7.51 0.04 -20.39
C GLN A 126 -8.00 0.81 -19.16
N LYS A 127 -8.72 0.13 -18.25
CA LYS A 127 -9.15 0.71 -16.99
C LYS A 127 -7.95 1.01 -16.08
N ALA A 128 -6.97 0.10 -15.98
CA ALA A 128 -5.74 0.33 -15.23
C ALA A 128 -4.98 1.56 -15.74
N LYS A 129 -4.83 1.66 -17.07
CA LYS A 129 -4.21 2.82 -17.71
C LYS A 129 -4.99 4.11 -17.47
N PHE A 130 -6.30 4.05 -17.49
CA PHE A 130 -7.16 5.23 -17.21
C PHE A 130 -6.95 5.74 -15.79
N ILE A 131 -6.98 4.86 -14.79
CA ILE A 131 -6.80 5.24 -13.37
C ILE A 131 -5.38 5.69 -13.09
N ALA A 132 -4.37 4.90 -13.42
CA ALA A 132 -2.97 5.17 -13.09
C ALA A 132 -2.30 6.21 -14.00
N GLN A 133 -2.97 6.57 -15.11
CA GLN A 133 -2.46 7.43 -16.19
C GLN A 133 -1.16 6.87 -16.82
N LYS A 134 -1.00 5.56 -16.75
CA LYS A 134 0.15 4.80 -17.26
C LYS A 134 -0.25 3.35 -17.47
N SER A 135 0.34 2.66 -18.47
CA SER A 135 0.21 1.21 -18.62
C SER A 135 0.96 0.53 -17.47
N VAL A 136 0.27 -0.24 -16.66
CA VAL A 136 0.81 -0.69 -15.36
C VAL A 136 0.31 -2.07 -14.94
N LEU A 137 -0.74 -2.61 -15.59
CA LEU A 137 -1.40 -3.83 -15.11
C LEU A 137 -0.47 -5.04 -15.20
N HIS A 138 0.23 -5.19 -16.32
CA HIS A 138 1.13 -6.34 -16.52
C HIS A 138 2.21 -6.39 -15.44
N GLU A 139 2.90 -5.28 -15.20
CA GLU A 139 3.96 -5.20 -14.17
C GLU A 139 3.38 -5.31 -12.76
N GLY A 140 2.18 -4.78 -12.52
CA GLY A 140 1.47 -4.95 -11.26
C GLY A 140 1.17 -6.41 -10.97
N LEU A 141 0.62 -7.13 -11.95
CA LEU A 141 0.34 -8.57 -11.83
C LEU A 141 1.63 -9.38 -11.67
N ALA A 142 2.67 -9.06 -12.44
CA ALA A 142 4.00 -9.67 -12.27
C ALA A 142 4.55 -9.43 -10.84
N GLY A 143 4.32 -8.23 -10.29
CA GLY A 143 4.67 -7.90 -8.91
C GLY A 143 3.87 -8.68 -7.87
N PHE A 144 2.60 -8.95 -8.15
CA PHE A 144 1.77 -9.79 -7.30
C PHE A 144 2.32 -11.23 -7.23
N GLU A 145 2.61 -11.84 -8.38
CA GLU A 145 3.17 -13.19 -8.43
C GLU A 145 4.56 -13.22 -7.78
N ALA A 146 5.43 -12.26 -8.06
CA ALA A 146 6.75 -12.17 -7.42
C ALA A 146 6.68 -12.08 -5.89
N ALA A 147 5.66 -11.41 -5.34
CA ALA A 147 5.45 -11.36 -3.90
C ALA A 147 5.04 -12.73 -3.32
N LEU A 148 4.16 -13.47 -4.01
CA LEU A 148 3.77 -14.83 -3.62
C LEU A 148 4.96 -15.80 -3.71
N ASP A 149 5.72 -15.77 -4.79
CA ASP A 149 6.91 -16.61 -5.02
C ASP A 149 7.99 -16.35 -3.95
N ALA A 150 8.11 -15.12 -3.48
CA ALA A 150 8.98 -14.77 -2.36
C ALA A 150 8.44 -15.25 -0.99
N GLY A 151 7.24 -15.83 -0.92
CA GLY A 151 6.60 -16.27 0.32
C GLY A 151 6.05 -15.12 1.17
N LEU A 152 5.71 -13.99 0.56
CA LEU A 152 5.00 -12.89 1.22
C LEU A 152 3.49 -13.16 1.16
N LYS A 153 2.78 -12.86 2.25
CA LYS A 153 1.32 -12.84 2.22
C LYS A 153 0.86 -11.59 1.47
N VAL A 154 -0.05 -11.75 0.52
CA VAL A 154 -0.59 -10.60 -0.21
C VAL A 154 -2.05 -10.36 0.15
N LYS A 155 -2.39 -9.10 0.38
CA LYS A 155 -3.76 -8.61 0.51
C LYS A 155 -3.98 -7.53 -0.55
N ILE A 156 -4.97 -7.75 -1.40
CA ILE A 156 -5.39 -6.77 -2.40
C ILE A 156 -6.28 -5.72 -1.74
N ASN A 157 -6.04 -4.46 -2.06
CA ASN A 157 -6.93 -3.34 -1.76
C ASN A 157 -7.44 -2.79 -3.09
N THR A 158 -8.75 -2.75 -3.26
CA THR A 158 -9.45 -2.25 -4.43
C THR A 158 -10.35 -1.11 -4.04
N VAL A 159 -10.18 0.06 -4.63
CA VAL A 159 -11.14 1.16 -4.48
C VAL A 159 -12.31 0.90 -5.43
N ALA A 160 -13.51 0.73 -4.86
CA ALA A 160 -14.71 0.44 -5.63
C ALA A 160 -15.32 1.73 -6.19
N LEU A 161 -15.29 1.86 -7.52
CA LEU A 161 -15.71 3.05 -8.27
C LEU A 161 -16.93 2.73 -9.15
N LYS A 162 -18.00 3.47 -8.95
CA LYS A 162 -19.28 3.30 -9.65
C LYS A 162 -19.17 3.61 -11.14
N GLY A 163 -19.68 2.72 -11.99
CA GLY A 163 -19.59 2.85 -13.45
C GLY A 163 -18.18 2.70 -14.00
N PHE A 164 -17.23 2.24 -13.18
CA PHE A 164 -15.86 2.06 -13.61
C PHE A 164 -15.36 0.61 -13.42
N ASN A 165 -15.30 0.12 -12.19
CA ASN A 165 -14.86 -1.25 -11.88
C ASN A 165 -15.89 -2.05 -11.07
N ASP A 166 -17.08 -1.53 -10.90
CA ASP A 166 -18.21 -2.20 -10.25
C ASP A 166 -18.62 -3.51 -10.96
N ASP A 167 -18.39 -3.60 -12.26
CA ASP A 167 -18.55 -4.80 -13.08
C ASP A 167 -17.47 -5.88 -12.87
N GLU A 168 -16.36 -5.55 -12.19
CA GLU A 168 -15.22 -6.43 -12.00
C GLU A 168 -15.06 -6.95 -10.56
N LEU A 169 -15.88 -6.51 -9.60
CA LEU A 169 -15.66 -6.83 -8.18
C LEU A 169 -15.64 -8.34 -7.92
N VAL A 170 -16.55 -9.09 -8.58
CA VAL A 170 -16.58 -10.55 -8.49
C VAL A 170 -15.32 -11.17 -9.11
N ASN A 171 -14.91 -10.72 -10.28
CA ASN A 171 -13.70 -11.22 -10.95
C ASN A 171 -12.44 -10.96 -10.11
N LEU A 172 -12.34 -9.81 -9.46
CA LEU A 172 -11.27 -9.47 -8.53
C LEU A 172 -11.28 -10.36 -7.28
N LEU A 173 -12.47 -10.68 -6.76
CA LEU A 173 -12.63 -11.61 -5.64
C LEU A 173 -12.16 -13.02 -6.04
N GLU A 174 -12.58 -13.52 -7.20
CA GLU A 174 -12.17 -14.82 -7.73
C GLU A 174 -10.66 -14.87 -8.01
N PHE A 175 -10.10 -13.80 -8.59
CA PHE A 175 -8.66 -13.64 -8.78
C PHE A 175 -7.89 -13.81 -7.46
N ALA A 176 -8.32 -13.11 -6.41
CA ALA A 176 -7.70 -13.20 -5.10
C ALA A 176 -7.84 -14.59 -4.49
N LYS A 177 -9.06 -15.18 -4.55
CA LYS A 177 -9.38 -16.51 -4.04
C LYS A 177 -8.53 -17.60 -4.69
N PHE A 178 -8.44 -17.60 -6.03
CA PHE A 178 -7.66 -18.58 -6.78
C PHE A 178 -6.17 -18.55 -6.39
N ARG A 179 -5.66 -17.39 -5.98
CA ARG A 179 -4.26 -17.20 -5.54
C ARG A 179 -4.07 -17.25 -4.03
N ASN A 180 -5.04 -17.79 -3.30
CA ASN A 180 -5.01 -17.88 -1.84
C ASN A 180 -4.65 -16.54 -1.16
N SER A 181 -5.15 -15.45 -1.72
CA SER A 181 -4.93 -14.08 -1.26
C SER A 181 -6.21 -13.47 -0.73
N GLN A 182 -6.09 -12.50 0.16
CA GLN A 182 -7.23 -11.72 0.64
C GLN A 182 -7.47 -10.52 -0.26
N ILE A 183 -8.75 -10.13 -0.41
CA ILE A 183 -9.11 -8.86 -1.03
C ILE A 183 -9.93 -8.01 -0.05
N ARG A 184 -9.81 -6.71 -0.19
CA ARG A 184 -10.60 -5.72 0.52
C ARG A 184 -11.09 -4.70 -0.48
N PHE A 185 -12.40 -4.56 -0.60
CA PHE A 185 -13.02 -3.44 -1.29
C PHE A 185 -13.07 -2.24 -0.34
N ILE A 186 -12.71 -1.08 -0.85
CA ILE A 186 -12.60 0.16 -0.11
C ILE A 186 -13.56 1.16 -0.73
N GLU A 187 -14.44 1.74 0.10
CA GLU A 187 -15.25 2.87 -0.32
C GLU A 187 -14.35 4.03 -0.73
N TYR A 188 -14.64 4.63 -1.85
CA TYR A 188 -13.91 5.80 -2.29
C TYR A 188 -14.21 6.99 -1.39
N MET A 189 -13.17 7.57 -0.83
CA MET A 189 -13.25 8.81 -0.06
C MET A 189 -12.83 9.96 -0.96
N GLU A 190 -13.77 10.81 -1.31
CA GLU A 190 -13.50 12.04 -2.07
C GLU A 190 -12.51 12.92 -1.31
N ASN A 191 -11.58 13.52 -2.03
CA ASN A 191 -10.60 14.43 -1.49
C ASN A 191 -10.37 15.58 -2.49
N SER A 192 -9.73 16.65 -2.04
CA SER A 192 -9.50 17.86 -2.85
C SER A 192 -8.62 17.65 -4.09
N HIS A 193 -7.98 16.48 -4.20
CA HIS A 193 -7.12 16.12 -5.34
C HIS A 193 -7.82 15.17 -6.31
N ALA A 194 -8.97 14.63 -5.91
CA ALA A 194 -9.74 13.73 -6.74
C ALA A 194 -10.33 14.47 -7.95
N LYS A 195 -10.47 13.76 -9.06
CA LYS A 195 -11.23 14.27 -10.18
C LYS A 195 -12.72 14.11 -9.91
N GLU A 196 -13.50 15.14 -10.20
CA GLU A 196 -14.94 15.23 -9.93
C GLU A 196 -15.79 14.17 -10.66
N ASP A 197 -15.22 13.51 -11.68
CA ASP A 197 -15.87 12.49 -12.49
C ASP A 197 -15.89 11.09 -11.85
N LEU A 198 -15.21 10.90 -10.72
CA LEU A 198 -15.15 9.62 -10.03
C LEU A 198 -16.14 9.58 -8.86
N LYS A 199 -16.96 8.53 -8.83
CA LYS A 199 -17.91 8.26 -7.73
C LYS A 199 -17.61 6.90 -7.12
N GLY A 200 -17.68 6.82 -5.79
CA GLY A 200 -17.51 5.55 -5.07
C GLY A 200 -18.80 4.74 -4.99
N LEU A 201 -18.65 3.44 -4.82
CA LEU A 201 -19.67 2.58 -4.28
C LEU A 201 -19.62 2.62 -2.76
N LYS A 202 -20.80 2.62 -2.13
CA LYS A 202 -20.92 2.44 -0.68
C LYS A 202 -20.88 0.95 -0.33
N SER A 203 -20.59 0.63 0.92
CA SER A 203 -20.47 -0.76 1.37
C SER A 203 -21.73 -1.60 1.11
N ASP A 204 -22.91 -1.02 1.25
CA ASP A 204 -24.18 -1.69 0.94
C ASP A 204 -24.42 -1.93 -0.57
N GLU A 205 -23.79 -1.12 -1.44
CA GLU A 205 -23.80 -1.32 -2.89
C GLU A 205 -22.78 -2.38 -3.32
N ILE A 206 -21.63 -2.47 -2.63
CA ILE A 206 -20.57 -3.46 -2.89
C ILE A 206 -21.04 -4.89 -2.53
N LEU A 207 -21.93 -5.01 -1.54
CA LEU A 207 -22.41 -6.30 -1.02
C LEU A 207 -23.64 -6.85 -1.78
N LYS A 208 -24.18 -6.12 -2.73
CA LYS A 208 -25.28 -6.56 -3.60
C LYS A 208 -24.79 -7.27 -4.84
#